data_2d27dea5e726783edd6d8c6a078fdd55
#
_entry.id   2d27dea5e726783edd6d8c6a078fdd55
#
_cell.length_a   1.000
_cell.length_b   1.000
_cell.length_c   1.000
_cell.angle_alpha   90.00
_cell.angle_beta   90.00
_cell.angle_gamma   90.00
#
_symmetry.space_group_name_H-M   'P 1'
#
loop_
_entity.id
_entity.type
_entity.pdbx_description
1 polymer ?
#
loop_
_entity_poly.entity_id
_entity_poly.type
_entity_poly.pdbx_seq_one_letter_code
_entity_poly.pdbx_strand_id
1 'polypeptide(L)'
;MSKLSYEDKINIYNNKKERMSIKALSKKYDVRDNVIKYLIRVIDKHGYEVLRTNKNNYYSPNQKEQIINRVLIDGESIFSVAVDEGLSSDGLLRNWISKYKENGYNIVERKRGR
;
A
#
# COMPACT_ATOMS: atom_id res chain seq x y z
N MET A 1 -16.35 1.15 7.82
CA MET A 1 -15.10 0.79 7.20
C MET A 1 -14.62 -0.59 7.61
N SER A 2 -14.31 -1.40 6.65
CA SER A 2 -13.89 -2.76 6.94
C SER A 2 -12.41 -2.85 7.21
N LYS A 3 -12.07 -3.69 8.14
CA LYS A 3 -10.68 -3.99 8.40
C LYS A 3 -10.43 -5.45 8.13
N LEU A 4 -9.41 -5.71 7.37
CA LEU A 4 -9.05 -7.08 7.04
C LEU A 4 -7.99 -7.56 8.00
N SER A 5 -8.22 -8.73 8.58
CA SER A 5 -7.21 -9.34 9.42
C SER A 5 -6.15 -10.00 8.54
N TYR A 6 -5.07 -10.43 9.17
CA TYR A 6 -4.03 -11.15 8.45
C TYR A 6 -4.62 -12.38 7.75
N GLU A 7 -5.46 -13.11 8.45
CA GLU A 7 -6.07 -14.29 7.86
C GLU A 7 -7.00 -13.93 6.71
N ASP A 8 -7.75 -12.85 6.87
CA ASP A 8 -8.64 -12.40 5.80
C ASP A 8 -7.85 -12.14 4.53
N LYS A 9 -6.70 -11.49 4.68
CA LYS A 9 -5.88 -11.16 3.53
C LYS A 9 -5.37 -12.40 2.83
N ILE A 10 -4.94 -13.38 3.60
CA ILE A 10 -4.49 -14.64 3.03
C ILE A 10 -5.62 -15.36 2.33
N ASN A 11 -6.80 -15.36 2.94
CA ASN A 11 -7.95 -16.02 2.35
C ASN A 11 -8.38 -15.35 1.05
N ILE A 12 -8.30 -14.04 0.99
CA ILE A 12 -8.61 -13.32 -0.25
C ILE A 12 -7.67 -13.77 -1.36
N TYR A 13 -6.40 -13.84 -1.06
CA TYR A 13 -5.42 -14.25 -2.05
C TYR A 13 -5.68 -15.68 -2.53
N ASN A 14 -5.95 -16.57 -1.58
CA ASN A 14 -6.21 -17.97 -1.94
C ASN A 14 -7.48 -18.13 -2.75
N ASN A 15 -8.52 -17.37 -2.40
CA ASN A 15 -9.76 -17.41 -3.15
C ASN A 15 -9.58 -16.90 -4.57
N LYS A 16 -8.72 -15.90 -4.73
CA LYS A 16 -8.45 -15.40 -6.07
C LYS A 16 -7.76 -16.48 -6.92
N LYS A 17 -6.88 -17.23 -6.30
CA LYS A 17 -6.23 -18.32 -7.00
C LYS A 17 -7.22 -19.40 -7.42
N GLU A 18 -8.30 -19.52 -6.66
CA GLU A 18 -9.35 -20.46 -7.00
C GLU A 18 -10.37 -19.88 -7.94
N ARG A 19 -9.99 -18.81 -8.63
CA ARG A 19 -10.79 -18.20 -9.69
C ARG A 19 -11.96 -17.37 -9.23
N MET A 20 -11.94 -16.97 -7.98
CA MET A 20 -12.96 -16.06 -7.52
C MET A 20 -12.66 -14.67 -8.06
N SER A 21 -13.69 -13.99 -8.55
CA SER A 21 -13.47 -12.69 -9.16
C SER A 21 -13.21 -11.63 -8.11
N ILE A 22 -12.57 -10.54 -8.54
CA ILE A 22 -12.31 -9.43 -7.64
C ILE A 22 -13.61 -8.85 -7.11
N LYS A 23 -14.62 -8.76 -7.97
CA LYS A 23 -15.91 -8.25 -7.53
C LYS A 23 -16.54 -9.12 -6.46
N ALA A 24 -16.45 -10.44 -6.63
CA ALA A 24 -17.01 -11.36 -5.66
C ALA A 24 -16.28 -11.21 -4.32
N LEU A 25 -14.96 -11.07 -4.35
CA LEU A 25 -14.20 -10.87 -3.13
C LEU A 25 -14.52 -9.55 -2.47
N SER A 26 -14.68 -8.52 -3.27
CA SER A 26 -15.03 -7.21 -2.78
C SER A 26 -16.34 -7.26 -2.00
N LYS A 27 -17.31 -7.96 -2.52
CA LYS A 27 -18.58 -8.12 -1.84
C LYS A 27 -18.47 -8.99 -0.61
N LYS A 28 -17.73 -10.07 -0.71
CA LYS A 28 -17.63 -11.01 0.38
C LYS A 28 -16.99 -10.39 1.61
N TYR A 29 -15.98 -9.56 1.40
CA TYR A 29 -15.25 -8.96 2.51
C TYR A 29 -15.60 -7.51 2.74
N ASP A 30 -16.54 -6.99 1.95
CA ASP A 30 -17.05 -5.62 2.12
C ASP A 30 -15.92 -4.59 2.05
N VAL A 31 -15.11 -4.70 1.02
CA VAL A 31 -14.05 -3.75 0.74
C VAL A 31 -14.10 -3.39 -0.74
N ARG A 32 -13.40 -2.32 -1.07
CA ARG A 32 -13.38 -1.86 -2.45
C ARG A 32 -12.54 -2.77 -3.33
N ASP A 33 -12.87 -2.78 -4.60
CA ASP A 33 -12.11 -3.55 -5.59
C ASP A 33 -10.63 -3.23 -5.55
N ASN A 34 -10.30 -1.95 -5.38
CA ASN A 34 -8.91 -1.52 -5.36
C ASN A 34 -8.13 -2.14 -4.23
N VAL A 35 -8.77 -2.32 -3.08
CA VAL A 35 -8.12 -2.95 -1.94
C VAL A 35 -7.76 -4.39 -2.28
N ILE A 36 -8.70 -5.09 -2.92
CA ILE A 36 -8.44 -6.48 -3.31
C ILE A 36 -7.32 -6.56 -4.33
N LYS A 37 -7.36 -5.69 -5.34
CA LYS A 37 -6.32 -5.68 -6.36
C LYS A 37 -4.95 -5.42 -5.76
N TYR A 38 -4.88 -4.44 -4.89
CA TYR A 38 -3.61 -4.07 -4.28
C TYR A 38 -3.05 -5.22 -3.47
N LEU A 39 -3.91 -5.84 -2.68
CA LEU A 39 -3.51 -6.93 -1.82
C LEU A 39 -2.94 -8.08 -2.62
N ILE A 40 -3.63 -8.45 -3.70
CA ILE A 40 -3.18 -9.55 -4.54
C ILE A 40 -1.81 -9.23 -5.15
N ARG A 41 -1.64 -8.02 -5.63
CA ARG A 41 -0.38 -7.62 -6.26
C ARG A 41 0.77 -7.62 -5.27
N VAL A 42 0.51 -7.13 -4.07
CA VAL A 42 1.55 -7.07 -3.05
C VAL A 42 1.99 -8.47 -2.64
N ILE A 43 1.03 -9.36 -2.47
CA ILE A 43 1.36 -10.73 -2.08
C ILE A 43 2.09 -11.45 -3.21
N ASP A 44 1.66 -11.23 -4.45
CA ASP A 44 2.33 -11.82 -5.60
C ASP A 44 3.79 -11.41 -5.68
N LYS A 45 4.06 -10.16 -5.35
CA LYS A 45 5.41 -9.64 -5.48
C LYS A 45 6.30 -10.00 -4.30
N HIS A 46 5.75 -9.90 -3.10
CA HIS A 46 6.56 -10.02 -1.87
C HIS A 46 6.28 -11.26 -1.04
N GLY A 47 5.22 -11.98 -1.37
CA GLY A 47 4.84 -13.13 -0.57
C GLY A 47 4.04 -12.72 0.64
N TYR A 48 3.63 -13.73 1.42
CA TYR A 48 2.78 -13.47 2.58
C TYR A 48 3.49 -12.67 3.66
N GLU A 49 4.79 -12.67 3.64
CA GLU A 49 5.53 -12.00 4.71
C GLU A 49 5.32 -10.52 4.74
N VAL A 50 5.00 -9.93 3.60
CA VAL A 50 4.75 -8.50 3.56
C VAL A 50 3.56 -8.13 4.45
N LEU A 51 2.65 -9.06 4.65
CA LEU A 51 1.48 -8.81 5.49
C LEU A 51 1.84 -8.75 6.96
N ARG A 52 2.90 -9.43 7.34
CA ARG A 52 3.32 -9.45 8.73
C ARG A 52 4.13 -8.26 9.12
N THR A 53 4.85 -7.69 8.18
CA THR A 53 5.84 -6.68 8.49
C THR A 53 5.31 -5.27 8.41
N ASN A 54 4.03 -5.11 8.18
CA ASN A 54 3.46 -3.79 7.98
C ASN A 54 3.26 -2.97 9.21
N LYS A 55 3.30 -3.61 10.36
CA LYS A 55 2.85 -2.96 11.52
C LYS A 55 3.61 -1.74 11.92
N ASN A 56 4.86 -1.79 12.00
CA ASN A 56 5.65 -0.70 12.53
C ASN A 56 6.73 -0.28 11.58
N ASN A 57 6.44 -0.31 10.31
CA ASN A 57 7.42 0.08 9.33
C ASN A 57 7.72 1.56 9.43
N TYR A 58 8.96 1.86 9.56
CA TYR A 58 9.42 3.24 9.59
C TYR A 58 10.11 3.54 8.28
N TYR A 59 9.77 4.67 7.70
CA TYR A 59 10.41 5.14 6.49
C TYR A 59 11.08 6.46 6.77
N SER A 60 12.39 6.50 6.60
CA SER A 60 13.14 7.73 6.83
C SER A 60 12.74 8.78 5.78
N PRO A 61 13.00 10.06 6.05
CA PRO A 61 12.68 11.08 5.06
C PRO A 61 13.35 10.82 3.70
N ASN A 62 14.57 10.31 3.70
CA ASN A 62 15.24 9.97 2.46
C ASN A 62 14.52 8.88 1.71
N GLN A 63 14.08 7.85 2.41
CA GLN A 63 13.35 6.78 1.76
C GLN A 63 12.06 7.27 1.17
N LYS A 64 11.33 8.09 1.93
CA LYS A 64 10.07 8.63 1.43
C LYS A 64 10.31 9.45 0.18
N GLU A 65 11.34 10.28 0.19
CA GLU A 65 11.62 11.13 -0.95
C GLU A 65 11.97 10.30 -2.17
N GLN A 66 12.76 9.26 -2.02
CA GLN A 66 13.08 8.40 -3.14
C GLN A 66 11.85 7.74 -3.72
N ILE A 67 10.97 7.25 -2.85
CA ILE A 67 9.75 6.62 -3.30
C ILE A 67 8.85 7.63 -4.01
N ILE A 68 8.71 8.82 -3.43
CA ILE A 68 7.89 9.86 -4.03
C ILE A 68 8.42 10.27 -5.40
N ASN A 69 9.74 10.34 -5.52
CA ASN A 69 10.34 10.76 -6.78
C ASN A 69 10.14 9.74 -7.89
N ARG A 70 9.96 8.47 -7.55
CA ARG A 70 9.63 7.48 -8.58
C ARG A 70 8.33 7.86 -9.28
N VAL A 71 7.41 8.45 -8.54
CA VAL A 71 6.15 8.87 -9.12
C VAL A 71 6.28 10.22 -9.81
N LEU A 72 6.88 11.19 -9.14
CA LEU A 72 6.89 12.56 -9.62
C LEU A 72 7.92 12.79 -10.73
N ILE A 73 9.05 12.13 -10.65
CA ILE A 73 10.12 12.34 -11.62
C ILE A 73 10.16 11.25 -12.66
N ASP A 74 10.10 10.01 -12.23
CA ASP A 74 10.19 8.87 -13.14
C ASP A 74 8.88 8.55 -13.83
N GLY A 75 7.78 9.11 -13.36
CA GLY A 75 6.50 8.91 -14.00
C GLY A 75 5.84 7.57 -13.74
N GLU A 76 6.28 6.85 -12.73
CA GLU A 76 5.66 5.58 -12.38
C GLU A 76 4.33 5.82 -11.69
N SER A 77 3.43 4.85 -11.78
CA SER A 77 2.13 5.00 -11.14
C SER A 77 2.26 4.82 -9.63
N ILE A 78 1.37 5.50 -8.90
CA ILE A 78 1.36 5.38 -7.44
C ILE A 78 1.13 3.94 -7.03
N PHE A 79 0.19 3.27 -7.68
CA PHE A 79 -0.13 1.89 -7.38
C PHE A 79 1.10 0.99 -7.56
N SER A 80 1.76 1.14 -8.69
CA SER A 80 2.90 0.31 -9.03
C SER A 80 4.06 0.50 -8.05
N VAL A 81 4.35 1.75 -7.71
CA VAL A 81 5.42 2.04 -6.78
C VAL A 81 5.10 1.51 -5.40
N ALA A 82 3.86 1.69 -4.96
CA ALA A 82 3.45 1.21 -3.64
C ALA A 82 3.57 -0.30 -3.54
N VAL A 83 3.14 -1.02 -4.57
CA VAL A 83 3.27 -2.47 -4.60
C VAL A 83 4.75 -2.87 -4.57
N ASP A 84 5.53 -2.20 -5.38
CA ASP A 84 6.95 -2.52 -5.50
C ASP A 84 7.68 -2.33 -4.18
N GLU A 85 7.33 -1.29 -3.45
CA GLU A 85 7.96 -1.01 -2.18
C GLU A 85 7.33 -1.75 -1.01
N GLY A 86 6.26 -2.47 -1.25
CA GLY A 86 5.60 -3.24 -0.20
C GLY A 86 4.89 -2.38 0.82
N LEU A 87 4.39 -1.24 0.42
CA LEU A 87 3.67 -0.37 1.34
C LEU A 87 2.35 -0.99 1.76
N SER A 88 1.84 -0.58 2.90
CA SER A 88 0.59 -1.14 3.39
C SER A 88 -0.59 -0.81 2.49
N SER A 89 -0.53 0.30 1.77
CA SER A 89 -1.57 0.64 0.82
C SER A 89 -1.04 1.71 -0.12
N ASP A 90 -1.69 1.85 -1.27
CA ASP A 90 -1.32 2.92 -2.19
C ASP A 90 -1.77 4.28 -1.64
N GLY A 91 -2.77 4.28 -0.76
CA GLY A 91 -3.20 5.50 -0.11
C GLY A 91 -2.10 6.14 0.74
N LEU A 92 -1.26 5.30 1.33
CA LEU A 92 -0.13 5.81 2.10
C LEU A 92 0.79 6.64 1.22
N LEU A 93 1.10 6.15 0.04
CA LEU A 93 1.95 6.88 -0.88
C LEU A 93 1.28 8.17 -1.37
N ARG A 94 -0.01 8.12 -1.63
CA ARG A 94 -0.74 9.33 -2.01
C ARG A 94 -0.65 10.39 -0.94
N ASN A 95 -0.78 9.98 0.30
CA ASN A 95 -0.66 10.89 1.42
C ASN A 95 0.72 11.52 1.48
N TRP A 96 1.74 10.72 1.30
CA TRP A 96 3.11 11.23 1.30
C TRP A 96 3.29 12.27 0.21
N ILE A 97 2.79 11.99 -0.97
CA ILE A 97 2.95 12.90 -2.10
C ILE A 97 2.19 14.20 -1.84
N SER A 98 1.00 14.09 -1.30
CA SER A 98 0.20 15.27 -0.99
C SER A 98 0.91 16.17 -0.01
N LYS A 99 1.45 15.59 1.04
CA LYS A 99 2.18 16.37 2.04
C LYS A 99 3.48 16.92 1.51
N TYR A 100 4.13 16.16 0.66
CA TYR A 100 5.37 16.60 0.03
C TYR A 100 5.12 17.88 -0.77
N LYS A 101 4.03 17.88 -1.52
CA LYS A 101 3.69 19.06 -2.32
C LYS A 101 3.28 20.24 -1.44
N GLU A 102 2.55 19.96 -0.38
CA GLU A 102 2.12 21.01 0.54
C GLU A 102 3.31 21.71 1.19
N ASN A 103 4.37 20.97 1.40
CA ASN A 103 5.55 21.50 2.06
C ASN A 103 6.60 21.99 1.08
N GLY A 104 6.19 22.34 -0.14
CA GLY A 104 7.10 22.89 -1.12
C GLY A 104 8.11 21.89 -1.63
N TYR A 105 7.66 20.63 -1.76
CA TYR A 105 8.51 19.55 -2.26
C TYR A 105 9.63 19.20 -1.29
N ASN A 106 9.33 19.31 -0.01
CA ASN A 106 10.25 18.90 1.04
C ASN A 106 9.60 17.89 1.95
N ILE A 107 10.40 17.02 2.50
CA ILE A 107 9.93 16.09 3.51
C ILE A 107 10.04 16.75 4.86
N VAL A 108 8.93 16.80 5.56
CA VAL A 108 8.92 17.35 6.91
C VAL A 108 8.59 16.21 7.85
N GLU A 109 9.50 15.90 8.72
CA GLU A 109 9.29 14.87 9.69
C GLU A 109 8.82 15.48 10.99
N ARG A 110 7.62 15.10 11.40
CA ARG A 110 7.07 15.65 12.62
C ARG A 110 7.67 14.98 13.82
N LYS A 111 8.13 15.77 14.74
CA LYS A 111 8.66 15.21 15.96
C LYS A 111 7.56 14.77 16.87
N ARG A 112 7.76 13.64 17.47
CA ARG A 112 6.78 13.12 18.39
C ARG A 112 7.13 13.54 19.80
N GLY A 113 6.14 13.49 20.65
CA GLY A 113 6.39 13.73 22.04
C GLY A 113 6.63 15.17 22.41
N ARG A 114 6.13 16.00 21.62
CA ARG A 114 6.35 17.33 22.01
C ARG A 114 5.22 18.01 22.25
#